data_823c166ab5c949984b44ed892fac94d7
#
_entry.id   823c166ab5c949984b44ed892fac94d7
#
_cell.length_a   1.000
_cell.length_b   1.000
_cell.length_c   1.000
_cell.angle_alpha   90.00
_cell.angle_beta   90.00
_cell.angle_gamma   90.00
#
_symmetry.space_group_name_H-M   'P 1'
#
loop_
_entity.id
_entity.type
_entity.pdbx_description
1 polymer ?
#
loop_
_entity_poly.entity_id
_entity_poly.type
_entity_poly.pdbx_seq_one_letter_code
_entity_poly.pdbx_strand_id
1 'polypeptide(L)'
;IVKDRALQRNKRKKKEIPVVSLVGYTNAGKSTVMNNFVSKFSESENKEVFEKDMLFATLETSVRNITLPDNKQLLLTDTVGFVSNLPHNLIKAFRSTLEEVCEADLLIHVVDSSSEYLDEMIKTTNETLEEIGVKDIPVIYVYNKIDLLNGEIPEQADNILHISAKNDIGMDLLLEKISEQI
;
A
#
# COMPACT_ATOMS: atom_id res chain seq x y z
N ILE A 1 19.59 8.39 -12.69
CA ILE A 1 18.53 7.87 -11.75
C ILE A 1 17.21 7.69 -12.49
N VAL A 2 16.70 8.71 -13.20
CA VAL A 2 15.41 8.62 -13.93
C VAL A 2 15.50 7.62 -15.08
N LYS A 3 16.61 7.58 -15.83
CA LYS A 3 16.86 6.61 -16.92
C LYS A 3 16.91 5.18 -16.41
N ASP A 4 17.53 4.95 -15.26
CA ASP A 4 17.64 3.61 -14.67
C ASP A 4 16.29 3.08 -14.22
N ARG A 5 15.42 3.96 -13.67
CA ARG A 5 14.05 3.61 -13.29
C ARG A 5 13.17 3.27 -14.50
N ALA A 6 13.28 4.06 -15.58
CA ALA A 6 12.58 3.78 -16.83
C ALA A 6 13.02 2.43 -17.44
N LEU A 7 14.31 2.12 -17.37
CA LEU A 7 14.84 0.83 -17.81
C LEU A 7 14.36 -0.34 -16.96
N GLN A 8 14.29 -0.14 -15.63
CA GLN A 8 13.74 -1.14 -14.71
C GLN A 8 12.25 -1.36 -14.95
N ARG A 9 11.48 -0.28 -15.17
CA ARG A 9 10.05 -0.36 -15.51
C ARG A 9 9.85 -1.14 -16.82
N ASN A 10 10.64 -0.86 -17.84
CA ASN A 10 10.57 -1.57 -19.12
C ASN A 10 10.96 -3.04 -18.98
N LYS A 11 11.94 -3.38 -18.15
CA LYS A 11 12.31 -4.76 -17.82
C LYS A 11 11.21 -5.49 -17.06
N ARG A 12 10.53 -4.79 -16.13
CA ARG A 12 9.38 -5.35 -15.39
C ARG A 12 8.19 -5.59 -16.31
N LYS A 13 7.88 -4.64 -17.21
CA LYS A 13 6.84 -4.82 -18.23
C LYS A 13 7.12 -5.97 -19.18
N LYS A 14 8.38 -6.15 -19.58
CA LYS A 14 8.80 -7.32 -20.39
C LYS A 14 8.61 -8.65 -19.68
N LYS A 15 8.69 -8.66 -18.34
CA LYS A 15 8.47 -9.87 -17.51
C LYS A 15 7.02 -10.05 -17.10
N GLU A 16 6.13 -9.12 -17.48
CA GLU A 16 4.70 -9.13 -17.14
C GLU A 16 4.39 -9.21 -15.63
N ILE A 17 5.34 -8.81 -14.76
CA ILE A 17 5.13 -8.79 -13.32
C ILE A 17 4.59 -7.42 -12.90
N PRO A 18 3.31 -7.31 -12.50
CA PRO A 18 2.74 -6.05 -12.05
C PRO A 18 3.31 -5.62 -10.70
N VAL A 19 3.29 -4.31 -10.46
CA VAL A 19 3.72 -3.69 -9.20
C VAL A 19 2.51 -3.13 -8.48
N VAL A 20 2.31 -3.56 -7.24
CA VAL A 20 1.26 -3.08 -6.35
C VAL A 20 1.90 -2.34 -5.19
N SER A 21 1.58 -1.06 -5.04
CA SER A 21 2.13 -0.22 -3.98
C SER A 21 1.11 0.04 -2.88
N LEU A 22 1.55 -0.11 -1.63
CA LEU A 22 0.80 0.28 -0.45
C LEU A 22 1.08 1.76 -0.15
N VAL A 23 0.04 2.55 -0.09
CA VAL A 23 0.10 3.97 0.27
C VAL A 23 -0.88 4.26 1.40
N GLY A 24 -0.66 5.32 2.13
CA GLY A 24 -1.56 5.74 3.18
C GLY A 24 -0.88 6.57 4.26
N TYR A 25 -1.70 7.10 5.14
CA TYR A 25 -1.23 7.89 6.27
C TYR A 25 -0.35 7.04 7.20
N THR A 26 0.57 7.69 7.91
CA THR A 26 1.40 6.97 8.89
C THR A 26 0.53 6.26 9.92
N ASN A 27 0.94 5.07 10.34
CA ASN A 27 0.20 4.23 11.29
C ASN A 27 -1.19 3.74 10.82
N ALA A 28 -1.46 3.72 9.51
CA ALA A 28 -2.70 3.15 8.97
C ALA A 28 -2.69 1.61 8.94
N GLY A 29 -1.53 0.98 9.09
CA GLY A 29 -1.36 -0.46 9.09
C GLY A 29 -0.84 -1.05 7.77
N LYS A 30 -0.13 -0.25 6.96
CA LYS A 30 0.47 -0.72 5.70
C LYS A 30 1.43 -1.88 5.90
N SER A 31 2.33 -1.79 6.87
CA SER A 31 3.29 -2.86 7.20
C SER A 31 2.59 -4.12 7.68
N THR A 32 1.51 -4.01 8.42
CA THR A 32 0.70 -5.15 8.86
C THR A 32 0.03 -5.85 7.67
N VAL A 33 -0.50 -5.09 6.72
CA VAL A 33 -1.04 -5.64 5.46
C VAL A 33 0.05 -6.36 4.68
N MET A 34 1.22 -5.75 4.53
CA MET A 34 2.34 -6.37 3.83
C MET A 34 2.79 -7.66 4.52
N ASN A 35 2.95 -7.66 5.83
CA ASN A 35 3.35 -8.85 6.59
C ASN A 35 2.34 -9.99 6.46
N ASN A 36 1.05 -9.68 6.45
CA ASN A 36 0.01 -10.68 6.21
C ASN A 36 0.19 -11.37 4.86
N PHE A 37 0.40 -10.60 3.80
CA PHE A 37 0.62 -11.15 2.46
C PHE A 37 1.94 -11.93 2.36
N VAL A 38 3.02 -11.39 2.91
CA VAL A 38 4.34 -12.02 2.90
C VAL A 38 4.32 -13.35 3.63
N SER A 39 3.69 -13.44 4.78
CA SER A 39 3.60 -14.68 5.56
C SER A 39 2.82 -15.79 4.85
N LYS A 40 1.84 -15.43 4.01
CA LYS A 40 0.99 -16.38 3.30
C LYS A 40 1.51 -16.78 1.94
N PHE A 41 2.13 -15.84 1.20
CA PHE A 41 2.33 -15.98 -0.24
C PHE A 41 3.75 -15.69 -0.72
N SER A 42 4.68 -15.38 0.15
CA SER A 42 6.06 -15.17 -0.26
C SER A 42 6.84 -16.47 -0.29
N GLU A 43 7.58 -16.70 -1.36
CA GLU A 43 8.42 -17.88 -1.54
C GLU A 43 9.78 -17.78 -0.84
N SER A 44 10.19 -16.60 -0.38
CA SER A 44 11.48 -16.40 0.25
C SER A 44 11.42 -16.57 1.77
N GLU A 45 12.43 -17.22 2.35
CA GLU A 45 12.63 -17.25 3.80
C GLU A 45 12.82 -15.83 4.32
N ASN A 46 11.88 -15.36 5.13
CA ASN A 46 11.70 -13.94 5.24
C ASN A 46 11.98 -13.26 6.52
N LYS A 47 12.50 -12.12 6.31
CA LYS A 47 12.47 -11.02 7.25
C LYS A 47 11.08 -10.37 7.18
N GLU A 48 10.25 -10.58 8.17
CA GLU A 48 9.02 -9.83 8.34
C GLU A 48 9.35 -8.34 8.41
N VAL A 49 8.50 -7.53 7.76
CA VAL A 49 8.58 -6.09 7.91
C VAL A 49 8.24 -5.74 9.34
N PHE A 50 9.04 -4.91 9.95
CA PHE A 50 8.88 -4.56 11.35
C PHE A 50 7.59 -3.77 11.56
N GLU A 51 6.64 -4.40 12.26
CA GLU A 51 5.39 -3.77 12.66
C GLU A 51 5.60 -2.99 13.94
N LYS A 52 5.44 -1.70 13.89
CA LYS A 52 5.34 -0.86 15.07
C LYS A 52 4.20 0.11 14.94
N ASP A 53 3.51 0.29 16.04
CA ASP A 53 2.50 1.31 16.23
C ASP A 53 3.19 2.66 16.45
N MET A 54 3.95 3.09 15.46
CA MET A 54 4.72 4.32 15.50
C MET A 54 4.76 5.02 14.14
N LEU A 55 5.06 6.31 14.18
CA LEU A 55 5.21 7.13 12.98
C LEU A 55 6.43 6.66 12.17
N PHE A 56 6.26 6.63 10.83
CA PHE A 56 7.33 6.29 9.89
C PHE A 56 8.01 4.94 10.18
N ALA A 57 7.22 3.90 10.46
CA ALA A 57 7.73 2.54 10.62
C ALA A 57 8.50 2.05 9.39
N THR A 58 8.10 2.50 8.18
CA THR A 58 8.79 2.26 6.91
C THR A 58 9.43 3.56 6.44
N LEU A 59 10.74 3.64 6.41
CA LEU A 59 11.53 4.79 5.92
C LEU A 59 12.01 4.57 4.49
N GLU A 60 12.24 3.33 4.10
CA GLU A 60 12.65 2.92 2.77
C GLU A 60 11.61 2.00 2.16
N THR A 61 11.49 2.01 0.83
CA THR A 61 10.58 1.12 0.14
C THR A 61 11.00 -0.33 0.32
N SER A 62 10.12 -1.14 0.90
CA SER A 62 10.28 -2.59 0.99
C SER A 62 9.57 -3.26 -0.17
N VAL A 63 10.27 -4.12 -0.91
CA VAL A 63 9.72 -4.83 -2.06
C VAL A 63 9.70 -6.32 -1.78
N ARG A 64 8.56 -6.96 -2.02
CA ARG A 64 8.38 -8.40 -1.86
C ARG A 64 7.70 -9.01 -3.09
N ASN A 65 8.20 -10.17 -3.49
CA ASN A 65 7.56 -10.96 -4.54
C ASN A 65 6.45 -11.82 -3.92
N ILE A 66 5.25 -11.69 -4.44
CA ILE A 66 4.06 -12.40 -3.96
C ILE A 66 3.51 -13.24 -5.11
N THR A 67 3.22 -14.52 -4.81
CA THR A 67 2.50 -15.41 -5.73
C THR A 67 1.08 -15.62 -5.20
N LEU A 68 0.08 -15.19 -5.96
CA LEU A 68 -1.33 -15.35 -5.61
C LEU A 68 -1.79 -16.82 -5.77
N PRO A 69 -2.92 -17.21 -5.15
CA PRO A 69 -3.46 -18.58 -5.28
C PRO A 69 -3.75 -19.01 -6.72
N ASP A 70 -4.00 -18.07 -7.63
CA ASP A 70 -4.20 -18.30 -9.05
C ASP A 70 -2.90 -18.33 -9.87
N ASN A 71 -1.75 -18.43 -9.22
CA ASN A 71 -0.40 -18.40 -9.77
C ASN A 71 0.03 -17.08 -10.43
N LYS A 72 -0.73 -16.02 -10.29
CA LYS A 72 -0.27 -14.69 -10.70
C LYS A 72 0.81 -14.18 -9.74
N GLN A 73 1.88 -13.65 -10.32
CA GLN A 73 2.95 -13.03 -9.54
C GLN A 73 2.81 -11.51 -9.54
N LEU A 74 3.12 -10.89 -8.42
CA LEU A 74 3.18 -9.45 -8.29
C LEU A 74 4.35 -9.03 -7.39
N LEU A 75 4.80 -7.79 -7.56
CA LEU A 75 5.70 -7.14 -6.62
C LEU A 75 4.89 -6.22 -5.71
N LEU A 76 4.88 -6.55 -4.44
CA LEU A 76 4.23 -5.73 -3.42
C LEU A 76 5.26 -4.78 -2.80
N THR A 77 4.97 -3.49 -2.81
CA THR A 77 5.85 -2.47 -2.23
C THR A 77 5.17 -1.75 -1.10
N ASP A 78 5.88 -1.58 0.01
CA ASP A 78 5.47 -0.71 1.11
C ASP A 78 6.28 0.59 1.07
N THR A 79 5.63 1.72 1.28
CA THR A 79 6.23 3.05 1.24
C THR A 79 6.21 3.74 2.59
N VAL A 80 6.94 4.85 2.70
CA VAL A 80 6.87 5.72 3.88
C VAL A 80 5.43 6.23 4.08
N GLY A 81 4.97 6.26 5.33
CA GLY A 81 3.66 6.80 5.66
C GLY A 81 3.56 8.31 5.47
N PHE A 82 2.39 8.80 5.11
CA PHE A 82 2.11 10.23 4.99
C PHE A 82 1.64 10.84 6.30
N VAL A 83 1.87 12.13 6.47
CA VAL A 83 1.37 12.93 7.60
C VAL A 83 0.89 14.28 7.08
N SER A 84 -0.04 14.91 7.80
CA SER A 84 -0.47 16.29 7.52
C SER A 84 0.70 17.25 7.70
N ASN A 85 0.78 18.27 6.85
CA ASN A 85 1.80 19.31 6.93
C ASN A 85 3.23 18.75 6.94
N LEU A 86 3.52 17.77 6.09
CA LEU A 86 4.86 17.22 5.97
C LEU A 86 5.85 18.36 5.61
N PRO A 87 6.91 18.60 6.41
CA PRO A 87 7.89 19.63 6.10
C PRO A 87 8.54 19.40 4.73
N HIS A 88 8.78 20.48 3.98
CA HIS A 88 9.43 20.39 2.67
C HIS A 88 10.76 19.63 2.68
N ASN A 89 11.51 19.71 3.77
CA ASN A 89 12.77 18.99 3.94
C ASN A 89 12.55 17.46 3.94
N LEU A 90 11.49 16.99 4.59
CA LEU A 90 11.13 15.57 4.62
C LEU A 90 10.56 15.11 3.27
N ILE A 91 9.78 15.95 2.59
CA ILE A 91 9.31 15.65 1.23
C ILE A 91 10.49 15.43 0.29
N LYS A 92 11.52 16.28 0.35
CA LYS A 92 12.74 16.11 -0.44
C LYS A 92 13.50 14.83 -0.09
N ALA A 93 13.65 14.54 1.22
CA ALA A 93 14.34 13.34 1.70
C ALA A 93 13.64 12.04 1.25
N PHE A 94 12.31 12.01 1.25
CA PHE A 94 11.52 10.86 0.86
C PHE A 94 11.07 10.88 -0.60
N ARG A 95 11.41 11.91 -1.36
CA ARG A 95 10.96 12.06 -2.74
C ARG A 95 11.30 10.84 -3.61
N SER A 96 12.50 10.31 -3.48
CA SER A 96 12.91 9.14 -4.26
C SER A 96 12.08 7.90 -3.91
N THR A 97 11.73 7.71 -2.65
CA THR A 97 10.86 6.63 -2.18
C THR A 97 9.43 6.81 -2.67
N LEU A 98 8.91 8.04 -2.59
CA LEU A 98 7.56 8.37 -3.04
C LEU A 98 7.42 8.33 -4.56
N GLU A 99 8.44 8.71 -5.31
CA GLU A 99 8.44 8.63 -6.77
C GLU A 99 8.32 7.21 -7.31
N GLU A 100 8.73 6.19 -6.55
CA GLU A 100 8.52 4.79 -6.92
C GLU A 100 7.04 4.42 -6.99
N VAL A 101 6.18 5.10 -6.25
CA VAL A 101 4.73 4.93 -6.31
C VAL A 101 4.17 5.27 -7.69
N CYS A 102 4.77 6.24 -8.39
CA CYS A 102 4.37 6.62 -9.74
C CYS A 102 4.57 5.51 -10.77
N GLU A 103 5.37 4.51 -10.47
CA GLU A 103 5.65 3.37 -11.34
C GLU A 103 4.78 2.16 -11.05
N ALA A 104 3.89 2.24 -10.05
CA ALA A 104 2.98 1.16 -9.71
C ALA A 104 1.90 0.96 -10.78
N ASP A 105 1.44 -0.26 -10.90
CA ASP A 105 0.32 -0.63 -11.78
C ASP A 105 -1.02 -0.57 -11.03
N LEU A 106 -0.97 -0.68 -9.70
CA LEU A 106 -2.11 -0.60 -8.79
C LEU A 106 -1.66 0.00 -7.46
N LEU A 107 -2.50 0.87 -6.89
CA LEU A 107 -2.32 1.39 -5.53
C LEU A 107 -3.32 0.79 -4.57
N ILE A 108 -2.85 0.42 -3.40
CA ILE A 108 -3.69 0.06 -2.26
C ILE A 108 -3.56 1.17 -1.22
N HIS A 109 -4.62 1.96 -1.08
CA HIS A 109 -4.69 3.06 -0.13
C HIS A 109 -5.23 2.54 1.21
N VAL A 110 -4.33 2.31 2.16
CA VAL A 110 -4.68 1.81 3.50
C VAL A 110 -5.08 2.96 4.39
N VAL A 111 -6.24 2.86 5.00
CA VAL A 111 -6.83 3.90 5.86
C VAL A 111 -7.18 3.29 7.21
N ASP A 112 -6.92 4.02 8.28
CA ASP A 112 -7.35 3.65 9.63
C ASP A 112 -8.81 4.02 9.83
N SER A 113 -9.70 3.03 9.78
CA SER A 113 -11.15 3.26 9.92
C SER A 113 -11.58 3.65 11.33
N SER A 114 -10.73 3.47 12.33
CA SER A 114 -10.99 3.91 13.71
C SER A 114 -10.65 5.38 13.98
N SER A 115 -10.01 6.06 13.03
CA SER A 115 -9.59 7.44 13.18
C SER A 115 -10.76 8.42 13.03
N GLU A 116 -10.83 9.40 13.91
CA GLU A 116 -11.76 10.53 13.81
C GLU A 116 -11.41 11.46 12.61
N TYR A 117 -10.18 11.41 12.15
CA TYR A 117 -9.64 12.25 11.06
C TYR A 117 -9.55 11.51 9.73
N LEU A 118 -10.36 10.47 9.55
CA LEU A 118 -10.35 9.60 8.39
C LEU A 118 -10.36 10.38 7.05
N ASP A 119 -11.32 11.30 6.90
CA ASP A 119 -11.49 12.06 5.65
C ASP A 119 -10.29 12.98 5.37
N GLU A 120 -9.75 13.60 6.42
CA GLU A 120 -8.56 14.45 6.33
C GLU A 120 -7.33 13.63 5.93
N MET A 121 -7.17 12.45 6.50
CA MET A 121 -6.05 11.55 6.17
C MET A 121 -6.12 11.08 4.72
N ILE A 122 -7.30 10.74 4.22
CA ILE A 122 -7.50 10.37 2.82
C ILE A 122 -7.16 11.54 1.90
N LYS A 123 -7.66 12.72 2.23
CA LYS A 123 -7.41 13.94 1.47
C LYS A 123 -5.91 14.27 1.40
N THR A 124 -5.23 14.28 2.54
CA THR A 124 -3.79 14.55 2.63
C THR A 124 -2.97 13.58 1.79
N THR A 125 -3.29 12.29 1.86
CA THR A 125 -2.61 11.27 1.06
C THR A 125 -2.84 11.50 -0.44
N ASN A 126 -4.06 11.78 -0.86
CA ASN A 126 -4.39 12.04 -2.26
C ASN A 126 -3.69 13.29 -2.80
N GLU A 127 -3.66 14.36 -2.03
CA GLU A 127 -2.96 15.60 -2.40
C GLU A 127 -1.45 15.35 -2.56
N THR A 128 -0.85 14.59 -1.65
CA THR A 128 0.57 14.24 -1.73
C THR A 128 0.86 13.37 -2.95
N LEU A 129 0.01 12.41 -3.27
CA LEU A 129 0.14 11.59 -4.47
C LEU A 129 0.07 12.43 -5.75
N GLU A 130 -0.82 13.41 -5.81
CA GLU A 130 -0.89 14.36 -6.93
C GLU A 130 0.39 15.20 -7.06
N GLU A 131 0.92 15.71 -5.94
CA GLU A 131 2.15 16.51 -5.91
C GLU A 131 3.37 15.76 -6.43
N ILE A 132 3.47 14.46 -6.16
CA ILE A 132 4.56 13.62 -6.67
C ILE A 132 4.35 13.12 -8.09
N GLY A 133 3.20 13.42 -8.71
CA GLY A 133 2.91 13.12 -10.11
C GLY A 133 2.22 11.80 -10.38
N VAL A 134 1.56 11.21 -9.39
CA VAL A 134 0.73 10.02 -9.59
C VAL A 134 -0.51 10.38 -10.41
N LYS A 135 -0.65 9.72 -11.58
CA LYS A 135 -1.80 9.90 -12.49
C LYS A 135 -2.21 8.57 -13.09
N ASP A 136 -3.50 8.41 -13.28
CA ASP A 136 -4.10 7.29 -14.05
C ASP A 136 -3.73 5.89 -13.52
N ILE A 137 -3.45 5.77 -12.22
CA ILE A 137 -3.21 4.49 -11.56
C ILE A 137 -4.48 4.08 -10.80
N PRO A 138 -5.02 2.87 -11.03
CA PRO A 138 -6.17 2.37 -10.27
C PRO A 138 -5.87 2.33 -8.77
N VAL A 139 -6.84 2.68 -7.95
CA VAL A 139 -6.71 2.69 -6.47
C VAL A 139 -7.79 1.83 -5.86
N ILE A 140 -7.38 0.93 -4.95
CA ILE A 140 -8.28 0.21 -4.04
C ILE A 140 -8.17 0.85 -2.67
N TYR A 141 -9.28 1.33 -2.12
CA TYR A 141 -9.34 1.87 -0.76
C TYR A 141 -9.56 0.73 0.22
N VAL A 142 -8.66 0.61 1.20
CA VAL A 142 -8.70 -0.44 2.22
C VAL A 142 -8.86 0.21 3.59
N TYR A 143 -10.07 0.12 4.13
CA TYR A 143 -10.41 0.61 5.46
C TYR A 143 -10.03 -0.47 6.48
N ASN A 144 -8.85 -0.29 7.06
CA ASN A 144 -8.24 -1.23 8.01
C ASN A 144 -8.67 -0.96 9.44
N LYS A 145 -8.33 -1.86 10.33
CA LYS A 145 -8.59 -1.78 11.78
C LYS A 145 -10.08 -1.79 12.15
N ILE A 146 -10.89 -2.52 11.39
CA ILE A 146 -12.33 -2.68 11.71
C ILE A 146 -12.57 -3.37 13.05
N ASP A 147 -11.59 -4.11 13.57
CA ASP A 147 -11.60 -4.70 14.91
C ASP A 147 -11.69 -3.65 16.04
N LEU A 148 -11.33 -2.41 15.76
CA LEU A 148 -11.44 -1.28 16.70
C LEU A 148 -12.78 -0.53 16.60
N LEU A 149 -13.64 -0.88 15.65
CA LEU A 149 -14.94 -0.24 15.47
C LEU A 149 -15.95 -0.78 16.48
N ASN A 150 -16.72 0.13 17.11
CA ASN A 150 -17.75 -0.18 18.09
C ASN A 150 -19.16 -0.16 17.46
N GLY A 151 -19.36 -0.84 16.34
CA GLY A 151 -20.62 -0.82 15.62
C GLY A 151 -20.68 -1.79 14.48
N GLU A 152 -21.68 -1.66 13.63
CA GLU A 152 -21.78 -2.46 12.43
C GLU A 152 -20.64 -2.11 11.45
N ILE A 153 -20.04 -3.15 10.86
CA ILE A 153 -19.05 -2.99 9.82
C ILE A 153 -19.79 -2.61 8.54
N PRO A 154 -19.41 -1.49 7.87
CA PRO A 154 -20.02 -1.11 6.61
C PRO A 154 -19.88 -2.21 5.55
N GLU A 155 -20.86 -2.28 4.65
CA GLU A 155 -20.80 -3.21 3.54
C GLU A 155 -19.64 -2.87 2.58
N GLN A 156 -19.10 -3.91 1.95
CA GLN A 156 -18.08 -3.75 0.92
C GLN A 156 -18.65 -3.02 -0.30
N ALA A 157 -17.87 -2.18 -0.92
CA ALA A 157 -18.21 -1.50 -2.17
C ALA A 157 -17.13 -1.80 -3.23
N ASP A 158 -17.38 -1.44 -4.49
CA ASP A 158 -16.53 -1.84 -5.62
C ASP A 158 -15.03 -1.56 -5.43
N ASN A 159 -14.69 -0.37 -4.95
CA ASN A 159 -13.29 0.03 -4.73
C ASN A 159 -12.96 0.27 -3.25
N ILE A 160 -13.84 -0.11 -2.33
CA ILE A 160 -13.68 0.07 -0.90
C ILE A 160 -13.86 -1.26 -0.20
N LEU A 161 -12.82 -1.69 0.52
CA LEU A 161 -12.83 -2.90 1.33
C LEU A 161 -12.63 -2.57 2.80
N HIS A 162 -13.36 -3.25 3.66
CA HIS A 162 -13.22 -3.13 5.11
C HIS A 162 -12.53 -4.36 5.67
N ILE A 163 -11.37 -4.17 6.29
CA ILE A 163 -10.51 -5.28 6.74
C ILE A 163 -10.01 -5.08 8.17
N SER A 164 -9.53 -6.17 8.75
CA SER A 164 -8.58 -6.16 9.85
C SER A 164 -7.36 -6.99 9.47
N ALA A 165 -6.29 -6.34 9.08
CA ALA A 165 -5.05 -7.03 8.72
C ALA A 165 -4.46 -7.79 9.92
N LYS A 166 -4.60 -7.23 11.12
CA LYS A 166 -4.15 -7.86 12.37
C LYS A 166 -4.88 -9.18 12.66
N ASN A 167 -6.18 -9.24 12.43
CA ASN A 167 -7.02 -10.40 12.72
C ASN A 167 -7.33 -11.24 11.47
N ASP A 168 -6.69 -10.93 10.35
CA ASP A 168 -6.88 -11.64 9.07
C ASP A 168 -8.34 -11.64 8.58
N ILE A 169 -9.05 -10.54 8.78
CA ILE A 169 -10.44 -10.37 8.35
C ILE A 169 -10.48 -9.58 7.04
N GLY A 170 -11.18 -10.10 6.03
CA GLY A 170 -11.37 -9.44 4.74
C GLY A 170 -10.15 -9.48 3.81
N MET A 171 -9.06 -10.12 4.20
CA MET A 171 -7.85 -10.21 3.39
C MET A 171 -8.06 -11.04 2.12
N ASP A 172 -8.94 -12.03 2.15
CA ASP A 172 -9.28 -12.83 0.98
C ASP A 172 -9.99 -11.99 -0.09
N LEU A 173 -10.87 -11.09 0.31
CA LEU A 173 -11.55 -10.15 -0.60
C LEU A 173 -10.56 -9.18 -1.23
N LEU A 174 -9.56 -8.74 -0.47
CA LEU A 174 -8.50 -7.87 -0.97
C LEU A 174 -7.65 -8.60 -2.03
N LEU A 175 -7.31 -9.86 -1.80
CA LEU A 175 -6.60 -10.69 -2.78
C LEU A 175 -7.39 -10.87 -4.08
N GLU A 176 -8.67 -11.19 -3.99
CA GLU A 176 -9.54 -11.26 -5.15
C GLU A 176 -9.55 -9.96 -5.94
N LYS A 177 -9.71 -8.85 -5.25
CA LYS A 177 -9.75 -7.52 -5.88
C LYS A 177 -8.43 -7.17 -6.57
N ILE A 178 -7.30 -7.47 -5.95
CA ILE A 178 -5.98 -7.31 -6.56
C ILE A 178 -5.87 -8.18 -7.82
N SER A 179 -6.25 -9.45 -7.73
CA SER A 179 -6.18 -10.38 -8.86
C SER A 179 -7.05 -9.93 -10.05
N GLU A 180 -8.19 -9.31 -9.81
CA GLU A 180 -9.05 -8.74 -10.86
C GLU A 180 -8.44 -7.53 -11.56
N GLN A 181 -7.64 -6.73 -10.86
CA GLN A 181 -7.08 -5.47 -11.35
C GLN A 181 -5.73 -5.61 -12.07
N ILE A 182 -5.02 -6.72 -11.88
CA ILE A 182 -3.69 -6.94 -12.47
C ILE A 182 -3.66 -7.86 -13.68
#